data_b80585a057b115429fadbce894ccbcd9
#
_entry.id   b80585a057b115429fadbce894ccbcd9
#
_cell.length_a   1.000
_cell.length_b   1.000
_cell.length_c   1.000
_cell.angle_alpha   90.00
_cell.angle_beta   90.00
_cell.angle_gamma   90.00
#
_symmetry.space_group_name_H-M   'P 1'
#
loop_
_entity.id
_entity.type
_entity.pdbx_description
1 polymer ?
#
loop_
_entity_poly.entity_id
_entity_poly.type
_entity_poly.pdbx_seq_one_letter_code
_entity_poly.pdbx_strand_id
1 'polypeptide(L)'
;MNHLAEKNAIVTGGTRGIGRAVSLALAECGAHVFAIYARSRKHAESLEKEASDRGLRITTIRGDLGHDETFTEVLRTLQNECAVVDILVHSAASGVHRKSMSLSDRHLKWTFEINFFAIHRLTRDLRENMKKGSRIIGITSPGGTRVIPDYAAVASTKGAMEALFRHYAKELAPEGITVNLVCPGLVMTDVAKIVPELGRLLEITETYTPSGRLTTPEDVAEVVKFLTTDAASQIVGQTIVVDGGKGLMA
;
A
#
# COMPACT_ATOMS: atom_id res chain seq x y z
N MET A 1 -0.34 10.84 -19.75
CA MET A 1 0.05 12.22 -19.32
C MET A 1 1.13 12.11 -18.28
N ASN A 2 2.24 12.80 -18.44
CA ASN A 2 3.47 12.64 -17.63
C ASN A 2 3.46 13.61 -16.42
N HIS A 3 2.36 13.60 -15.62
CA HIS A 3 2.16 14.57 -14.52
C HIS A 3 3.08 14.32 -13.31
N LEU A 4 3.79 13.20 -13.28
CA LEU A 4 4.77 12.85 -12.27
C LEU A 4 6.22 12.93 -12.78
N ALA A 5 6.47 13.63 -13.91
CA ALA A 5 7.83 13.90 -14.37
C ALA A 5 8.64 14.55 -13.24
N GLU A 6 9.88 14.10 -13.04
CA GLU A 6 10.79 14.57 -11.98
C GLU A 6 10.31 14.32 -10.54
N LYS A 7 9.25 13.52 -10.34
CA LYS A 7 8.73 13.13 -9.02
C LYS A 7 9.33 11.81 -8.56
N ASN A 8 9.54 11.67 -7.25
CA ASN A 8 9.99 10.45 -6.62
C ASN A 8 8.84 9.81 -5.82
N ALA A 9 8.62 8.53 -6.06
CA ALA A 9 7.61 7.74 -5.37
C ALA A 9 8.25 6.56 -4.64
N ILE A 10 7.93 6.38 -3.37
CA ILE A 10 8.32 5.24 -2.57
C ILE A 10 7.11 4.31 -2.43
N VAL A 11 7.25 3.04 -2.81
CA VAL A 11 6.18 2.05 -2.70
C VAL A 11 6.64 0.86 -1.87
N THR A 12 6.13 0.71 -0.64
CA THR A 12 6.43 -0.47 0.17
C THR A 12 5.63 -1.67 -0.33
N GLY A 13 6.26 -2.85 -0.37
CA GLY A 13 5.65 -4.03 -1.01
C GLY A 13 5.48 -3.85 -2.53
N GLY A 14 6.31 -3.00 -3.17
CA GLY A 14 6.16 -2.51 -4.54
C GLY A 14 6.44 -3.51 -5.65
N THR A 15 6.87 -4.76 -5.35
CA THR A 15 7.32 -5.70 -6.39
C THR A 15 6.30 -6.75 -6.77
N ARG A 16 5.15 -6.85 -6.08
CA ARG A 16 4.08 -7.83 -6.37
C ARG A 16 2.68 -7.30 -6.03
N GLY A 17 1.65 -7.95 -6.55
CA GLY A 17 0.24 -7.65 -6.28
C GLY A 17 -0.10 -6.16 -6.48
N ILE A 18 -0.86 -5.58 -5.57
CA ILE A 18 -1.28 -4.18 -5.63
C ILE A 18 -0.07 -3.23 -5.68
N GLY A 19 0.95 -3.47 -4.84
CA GLY A 19 2.14 -2.62 -4.84
C GLY A 19 2.86 -2.59 -6.19
N ARG A 20 2.95 -3.74 -6.90
CA ARG A 20 3.53 -3.79 -8.26
C ARG A 20 2.71 -2.97 -9.26
N ALA A 21 1.40 -3.14 -9.26
CA ALA A 21 0.52 -2.36 -10.14
C ALA A 21 0.66 -0.86 -9.88
N VAL A 22 0.71 -0.46 -8.60
CA VAL A 22 0.97 0.93 -8.20
C VAL A 22 2.33 1.41 -8.68
N SER A 23 3.40 0.60 -8.51
CA SER A 23 4.75 0.98 -8.95
C SER A 23 4.81 1.22 -10.46
N LEU A 24 4.19 0.35 -11.25
CA LEU A 24 4.11 0.51 -12.70
C LEU A 24 3.27 1.74 -13.08
N ALA A 25 2.08 1.90 -12.52
CA ALA A 25 1.19 3.02 -12.83
C ALA A 25 1.82 4.40 -12.52
N LEU A 26 2.55 4.53 -11.40
CA LEU A 26 3.25 5.76 -11.07
C LEU A 26 4.45 6.01 -12.00
N ALA A 27 5.20 4.96 -12.34
CA ALA A 27 6.31 5.07 -13.28
C ALA A 27 5.85 5.42 -14.70
N GLU A 28 4.71 4.89 -15.17
CA GLU A 28 4.06 5.27 -16.43
C GLU A 28 3.64 6.75 -16.47
N CYS A 29 3.36 7.33 -15.31
CA CYS A 29 3.11 8.77 -15.17
C CYS A 29 4.40 9.59 -15.08
N GLY A 30 5.58 8.98 -15.19
CA GLY A 30 6.89 9.64 -15.23
C GLY A 30 7.65 9.67 -13.91
N ALA A 31 7.09 9.13 -12.82
CA ALA A 31 7.81 9.09 -11.55
C ALA A 31 9.03 8.16 -11.60
N HIS A 32 10.07 8.51 -10.83
CA HIS A 32 11.06 7.53 -10.41
C HIS A 32 10.51 6.79 -9.18
N VAL A 33 10.32 5.48 -9.29
CA VAL A 33 9.71 4.66 -8.24
C VAL A 33 10.76 3.85 -7.51
N PHE A 34 10.81 3.98 -6.18
CA PHE A 34 11.60 3.16 -5.28
C PHE A 34 10.69 2.06 -4.69
N ALA A 35 10.76 0.87 -5.27
CA ALA A 35 9.90 -0.27 -4.90
C ALA A 35 10.58 -1.13 -3.82
N ILE A 36 10.13 -1.02 -2.56
CA ILE A 36 10.72 -1.76 -1.43
C ILE A 36 10.11 -3.15 -1.34
N TYR A 37 10.94 -4.18 -1.14
CA TYR A 37 10.52 -5.57 -0.96
C TYR A 37 11.35 -6.31 0.08
N ALA A 38 10.74 -7.31 0.78
CA ALA A 38 11.45 -8.08 1.80
C ALA A 38 12.05 -9.39 1.27
N ARG A 39 11.26 -10.22 0.58
CA ARG A 39 11.59 -11.64 0.39
C ARG A 39 11.82 -12.08 -1.04
N SER A 40 10.97 -11.73 -1.97
CA SER A 40 10.97 -12.33 -3.30
C SER A 40 11.83 -11.55 -4.29
N ARG A 41 13.10 -11.94 -4.42
CA ARG A 41 14.03 -11.42 -5.43
C ARG A 41 13.50 -11.64 -6.86
N LYS A 42 12.88 -12.80 -7.12
CA LYS A 42 12.29 -13.10 -8.43
C LYS A 42 11.25 -12.08 -8.89
N HIS A 43 10.39 -11.60 -7.96
CA HIS A 43 9.40 -10.55 -8.29
C HIS A 43 10.08 -9.19 -8.53
N ALA A 44 11.15 -8.88 -7.80
CA ALA A 44 11.90 -7.65 -8.00
C ALA A 44 12.59 -7.66 -9.38
N GLU A 45 13.32 -8.72 -9.73
CA GLU A 45 13.97 -8.89 -11.03
C GLU A 45 12.95 -8.86 -12.21
N SER A 46 11.77 -9.46 -12.01
CA SER A 46 10.68 -9.39 -13.00
C SER A 46 10.14 -7.97 -13.19
N LEU A 47 10.03 -7.19 -12.10
CA LEU A 47 9.61 -5.79 -12.18
C LEU A 47 10.66 -4.92 -12.86
N GLU A 48 11.93 -5.09 -12.48
CA GLU A 48 13.06 -4.36 -13.10
C GLU A 48 13.15 -4.63 -14.60
N LYS A 49 13.01 -5.90 -14.99
CA LYS A 49 13.00 -6.28 -16.40
C LYS A 49 11.86 -5.61 -17.15
N GLU A 50 10.62 -5.70 -16.64
CA GLU A 50 9.46 -5.06 -17.28
C GLU A 50 9.64 -3.54 -17.35
N ALA A 51 10.14 -2.91 -16.29
CA ALA A 51 10.41 -1.48 -16.27
C ALA A 51 11.44 -1.10 -17.34
N SER A 52 12.54 -1.85 -17.46
CA SER A 52 13.57 -1.65 -18.48
C SER A 52 13.02 -1.81 -19.90
N ASP A 53 12.26 -2.87 -20.15
CA ASP A 53 11.66 -3.16 -21.45
C ASP A 53 10.69 -2.05 -21.91
N ARG A 54 10.10 -1.32 -20.95
CA ARG A 54 9.13 -0.23 -21.16
C ARG A 54 9.72 1.18 -20.98
N GLY A 55 11.01 1.30 -20.70
CA GLY A 55 11.67 2.60 -20.45
C GLY A 55 11.17 3.32 -19.20
N LEU A 56 10.70 2.59 -18.18
CA LEU A 56 10.20 3.13 -16.92
C LEU A 56 11.33 3.23 -15.88
N ARG A 57 11.26 4.23 -15.01
CA ARG A 57 12.25 4.43 -13.94
C ARG A 57 11.77 3.76 -12.64
N ILE A 58 12.19 2.53 -12.39
CA ILE A 58 11.92 1.79 -11.15
C ILE A 58 13.23 1.24 -10.60
N THR A 59 13.52 1.57 -9.35
CA THR A 59 14.62 1.02 -8.56
C THR A 59 14.04 0.12 -7.47
N THR A 60 14.47 -1.13 -7.38
CA THR A 60 14.03 -2.00 -6.29
C THR A 60 15.00 -1.93 -5.11
N ILE A 61 14.47 -1.85 -3.89
CA ILE A 61 15.25 -1.82 -2.65
C ILE A 61 14.84 -3.02 -1.80
N ARG A 62 15.81 -3.89 -1.48
CA ARG A 62 15.55 -5.03 -0.60
C ARG A 62 15.69 -4.62 0.87
N GLY A 63 14.65 -4.89 1.68
CA GLY A 63 14.68 -4.73 3.13
C GLY A 63 13.36 -5.15 3.76
N ASP A 64 13.43 -5.84 4.89
CA ASP A 64 12.26 -6.16 5.72
C ASP A 64 12.03 -4.98 6.68
N LEU A 65 10.97 -4.23 6.43
CA LEU A 65 10.63 -3.04 7.21
C LEU A 65 10.16 -3.35 8.65
N GLY A 66 9.94 -4.62 8.96
CA GLY A 66 9.64 -5.09 10.31
C GLY A 66 10.88 -5.37 11.17
N HIS A 67 12.11 -5.20 10.64
CA HIS A 67 13.36 -5.41 11.34
C HIS A 67 14.20 -4.14 11.33
N ASP A 68 14.68 -3.71 12.49
CA ASP A 68 15.33 -2.40 12.68
C ASP A 68 16.60 -2.23 11.83
N GLU A 69 17.42 -3.27 11.71
CA GLU A 69 18.66 -3.22 10.92
C GLU A 69 18.37 -2.96 9.45
N THR A 70 17.50 -3.79 8.85
CA THR A 70 17.14 -3.66 7.44
C THR A 70 16.29 -2.42 7.17
N PHE A 71 15.47 -1.97 8.13
CA PHE A 71 14.77 -0.69 8.05
C PHE A 71 15.75 0.48 7.94
N THR A 72 16.79 0.48 8.79
CA THR A 72 17.83 1.54 8.79
C THR A 72 18.59 1.57 7.47
N GLU A 73 18.90 0.41 6.89
CA GLU A 73 19.56 0.32 5.58
C GLU A 73 18.69 0.87 4.46
N VAL A 74 17.40 0.49 4.44
CA VAL A 74 16.42 1.02 3.47
C VAL A 74 16.30 2.53 3.61
N LEU A 75 16.14 3.04 4.83
CA LEU A 75 16.04 4.49 5.08
C LEU A 75 17.27 5.25 4.58
N ARG A 76 18.47 4.73 4.88
CA ARG A 76 19.72 5.34 4.39
C ARG A 76 19.80 5.37 2.87
N THR A 77 19.41 4.28 2.20
CA THR A 77 19.35 4.23 0.73
C THR A 77 18.38 5.26 0.18
N LEU A 78 17.18 5.36 0.76
CA LEU A 78 16.18 6.33 0.34
C LEU A 78 16.68 7.78 0.54
N GLN A 79 17.29 8.09 1.68
CA GLN A 79 17.82 9.43 1.95
C GLN A 79 18.95 9.83 1.01
N ASN A 80 19.76 8.88 0.56
CA ASN A 80 20.85 9.15 -0.39
C ASN A 80 20.34 9.30 -1.82
N GLU A 81 19.37 8.52 -2.25
CA GLU A 81 18.91 8.47 -3.64
C GLU A 81 17.65 9.33 -3.91
N CYS A 82 16.90 9.66 -2.87
CA CYS A 82 15.64 10.35 -2.94
C CYS A 82 15.63 11.60 -2.05
N ALA A 83 16.25 12.67 -2.52
CA ALA A 83 16.34 13.94 -1.78
C ALA A 83 14.96 14.54 -1.47
N VAL A 84 13.98 14.33 -2.33
CA VAL A 84 12.59 14.76 -2.16
C VAL A 84 11.67 13.57 -2.32
N VAL A 85 10.78 13.36 -1.34
CA VAL A 85 9.73 12.34 -1.37
C VAL A 85 8.42 13.01 -1.76
N ASP A 86 8.03 12.86 -3.01
CA ASP A 86 6.76 13.42 -3.51
C ASP A 86 5.58 12.50 -3.19
N ILE A 87 5.79 11.18 -3.23
CA ILE A 87 4.73 10.18 -3.01
C ILE A 87 5.26 9.06 -2.13
N LEU A 88 4.54 8.75 -1.07
CA LEU A 88 4.78 7.57 -0.22
C LEU A 88 3.54 6.69 -0.22
N VAL A 89 3.66 5.47 -0.80
CA VAL A 89 2.58 4.49 -0.84
C VAL A 89 2.92 3.30 0.06
N HIS A 90 2.09 3.02 1.06
CA HIS A 90 2.23 1.85 1.90
C HIS A 90 1.31 0.72 1.45
N SER A 91 1.88 -0.23 0.72
CA SER A 91 1.20 -1.45 0.27
C SER A 91 1.78 -2.73 0.89
N ALA A 92 2.92 -2.63 1.61
CA ALA A 92 3.46 -3.76 2.34
C ALA A 92 2.45 -4.24 3.40
N ALA A 93 2.17 -5.52 3.37
CA ALA A 93 1.35 -6.17 4.38
C ALA A 93 1.81 -7.61 4.61
N SER A 94 1.67 -8.05 5.85
CA SER A 94 1.89 -9.44 6.26
C SER A 94 0.96 -9.75 7.43
N GLY A 95 0.77 -11.03 7.73
CA GLY A 95 -0.04 -11.43 8.87
C GLY A 95 -0.34 -12.92 8.85
N VAL A 96 -1.01 -13.37 9.89
CA VAL A 96 -1.46 -14.75 10.05
C VAL A 96 -2.99 -14.80 10.03
N HIS A 97 -3.54 -15.80 9.35
CA HIS A 97 -4.97 -16.07 9.29
C HIS A 97 -5.31 -17.12 10.34
N ARG A 98 -5.90 -16.68 11.46
CA ARG A 98 -6.30 -17.53 12.60
C ARG A 98 -7.44 -16.90 13.37
N LYS A 99 -8.21 -17.74 14.07
CA LYS A 99 -9.21 -17.27 15.05
C LYS A 99 -8.55 -16.34 16.07
N SER A 100 -9.20 -15.25 16.41
CA SER A 100 -8.63 -14.19 17.28
C SER A 100 -8.12 -14.73 18.61
N MET A 101 -8.85 -15.66 19.25
CA MET A 101 -8.44 -16.27 20.52
C MET A 101 -7.26 -17.26 20.40
N SER A 102 -6.85 -17.61 19.19
CA SER A 102 -5.67 -18.44 18.90
C SER A 102 -4.43 -17.63 18.48
N LEU A 103 -4.55 -16.31 18.44
CA LEU A 103 -3.43 -15.43 18.16
C LEU A 103 -2.53 -15.29 19.40
N SER A 104 -1.23 -15.49 19.20
CA SER A 104 -0.24 -15.15 20.23
C SER A 104 0.20 -13.70 20.08
N ASP A 105 0.74 -13.11 21.16
CA ASP A 105 1.37 -11.79 21.14
C ASP A 105 2.43 -11.66 20.04
N ARG A 106 3.20 -12.73 19.79
CA ARG A 106 4.19 -12.76 18.71
C ARG A 106 3.57 -12.55 17.35
N HIS A 107 2.40 -13.17 17.06
CA HIS A 107 1.69 -12.97 15.79
C HIS A 107 1.24 -11.52 15.63
N LEU A 108 0.67 -10.94 16.69
CA LEU A 108 0.21 -9.55 16.67
C LEU A 108 1.39 -8.59 16.51
N LYS A 109 2.43 -8.69 17.35
CA LYS A 109 3.63 -7.84 17.27
C LYS A 109 4.23 -7.86 15.87
N TRP A 110 4.49 -9.05 15.31
CA TRP A 110 5.04 -9.17 13.97
C TRP A 110 4.16 -8.53 12.89
N THR A 111 2.84 -8.69 12.99
CA THR A 111 1.90 -8.09 12.03
C THR A 111 1.89 -6.57 12.16
N PHE A 112 1.93 -6.03 13.39
CA PHE A 112 2.01 -4.60 13.64
C PHE A 112 3.32 -3.98 13.16
N GLU A 113 4.46 -4.66 13.33
CA GLU A 113 5.75 -4.15 12.85
C GLU A 113 5.72 -3.85 11.36
N ILE A 114 5.18 -4.78 10.56
CA ILE A 114 5.16 -4.64 9.10
C ILE A 114 4.06 -3.70 8.62
N ASN A 115 2.83 -3.83 9.17
CA ASN A 115 1.66 -3.17 8.61
C ASN A 115 1.42 -1.77 9.18
N PHE A 116 1.94 -1.48 10.37
CA PHE A 116 1.67 -0.24 11.11
C PHE A 116 2.94 0.52 11.46
N PHE A 117 3.89 -0.10 12.17
CA PHE A 117 5.09 0.63 12.60
C PHE A 117 6.00 0.98 11.42
N ALA A 118 6.08 0.15 10.40
CA ALA A 118 6.87 0.45 9.21
C ALA A 118 6.45 1.77 8.55
N ILE A 119 5.14 1.99 8.30
CA ILE A 119 4.66 3.23 7.69
C ILE A 119 4.79 4.41 8.65
N HIS A 120 4.55 4.21 9.95
CA HIS A 120 4.78 5.26 10.94
C HIS A 120 6.21 5.75 10.92
N ARG A 121 7.18 4.83 10.99
CA ARG A 121 8.63 5.15 10.97
C ARG A 121 9.02 5.82 9.65
N LEU A 122 8.61 5.28 8.50
CA LEU A 122 8.90 5.90 7.20
C LEU A 122 8.33 7.31 7.09
N THR A 123 7.10 7.54 7.53
CA THR A 123 6.49 8.87 7.49
C THR A 123 7.25 9.85 8.37
N ARG A 124 7.59 9.45 9.61
CA ARG A 124 8.35 10.27 10.54
C ARG A 124 9.75 10.61 10.02
N ASP A 125 10.48 9.59 9.59
CA ASP A 125 11.92 9.69 9.29
C ASP A 125 12.19 10.31 7.90
N LEU A 126 11.18 10.29 7.00
CA LEU A 126 11.23 10.97 5.69
C LEU A 126 10.44 12.29 5.68
N ARG A 127 9.92 12.74 6.82
CA ARG A 127 9.08 13.94 6.90
C ARG A 127 9.77 15.18 6.33
N GLU A 128 11.02 15.40 6.68
CA GLU A 128 11.82 16.55 6.22
C GLU A 128 12.12 16.50 4.71
N ASN A 129 12.02 15.32 4.09
CA ASN A 129 12.15 15.14 2.64
C ASN A 129 10.83 15.42 1.88
N MET A 130 9.71 15.59 2.59
CA MET A 130 8.41 15.90 2.01
C MET A 130 8.17 17.40 1.97
N LYS A 131 7.43 17.87 0.98
CA LYS A 131 7.10 19.29 0.79
C LYS A 131 5.66 19.47 0.30
N LYS A 132 5.23 20.70 0.17
CA LYS A 132 3.93 21.04 -0.41
C LYS A 132 3.72 20.29 -1.73
N GLY A 133 2.59 19.60 -1.84
CA GLY A 133 2.27 18.76 -2.97
C GLY A 133 2.61 17.28 -2.77
N SER A 134 3.32 16.89 -1.70
CA SER A 134 3.57 15.48 -1.39
C SER A 134 2.28 14.73 -1.02
N ARG A 135 2.27 13.41 -1.25
CA ARG A 135 1.13 12.52 -1.06
C ARG A 135 1.54 11.31 -0.23
N ILE A 136 0.78 10.99 0.83
CA ILE A 136 0.93 9.76 1.60
C ILE A 136 -0.35 8.93 1.40
N ILE A 137 -0.20 7.71 0.89
CA ILE A 137 -1.33 6.83 0.56
C ILE A 137 -1.10 5.46 1.20
N GLY A 138 -2.06 4.99 1.98
CA GLY A 138 -2.03 3.64 2.56
C GLY A 138 -3.04 2.71 1.90
N ILE A 139 -2.66 1.44 1.72
CA ILE A 139 -3.60 0.40 1.29
C ILE A 139 -4.16 -0.27 2.55
N THR A 140 -5.44 0.00 2.82
CA THR A 140 -6.15 -0.62 3.94
C THR A 140 -6.96 -1.86 3.49
N SER A 141 -7.97 -2.24 4.23
CA SER A 141 -8.83 -3.40 3.97
C SER A 141 -10.18 -3.20 4.66
N PRO A 142 -11.27 -3.76 4.13
CA PRO A 142 -12.57 -3.78 4.82
C PRO A 142 -12.50 -4.35 6.23
N GLY A 143 -11.49 -5.21 6.51
CA GLY A 143 -11.24 -5.75 7.84
C GLY A 143 -10.88 -4.70 8.90
N GLY A 144 -10.46 -3.48 8.51
CA GLY A 144 -10.23 -2.38 9.44
C GLY A 144 -11.50 -1.90 10.15
N THR A 145 -12.68 -2.11 9.54
CA THR A 145 -13.98 -1.66 10.05
C THR A 145 -15.02 -2.78 10.18
N ARG A 146 -14.77 -3.95 9.58
CA ARG A 146 -15.70 -5.09 9.55
C ARG A 146 -14.99 -6.36 9.99
N VAL A 147 -15.77 -7.34 10.44
CA VAL A 147 -15.26 -8.67 10.78
C VAL A 147 -15.06 -9.48 9.50
N ILE A 148 -13.83 -9.95 9.30
CA ILE A 148 -13.48 -10.97 8.31
C ILE A 148 -13.00 -12.18 9.09
N PRO A 149 -13.55 -13.40 8.84
CA PRO A 149 -13.12 -14.61 9.54
C PRO A 149 -11.60 -14.83 9.46
N ASP A 150 -11.01 -15.23 10.58
CA ASP A 150 -9.58 -15.54 10.73
C ASP A 150 -8.59 -14.39 10.36
N TYR A 151 -9.08 -13.16 10.27
CA TYR A 151 -8.32 -12.00 9.80
C TYR A 151 -7.90 -11.01 10.90
N ALA A 152 -8.19 -11.35 12.18
CA ALA A 152 -8.10 -10.40 13.30
C ALA A 152 -6.72 -9.72 13.44
N ALA A 153 -5.60 -10.44 13.20
CA ALA A 153 -4.27 -9.86 13.30
C ALA A 153 -4.07 -8.72 12.28
N VAL A 154 -4.42 -8.94 11.02
CA VAL A 154 -4.30 -7.92 9.96
C VAL A 154 -5.34 -6.83 10.14
N ALA A 155 -6.59 -7.19 10.45
CA ALA A 155 -7.70 -6.27 10.69
C ALA A 155 -7.34 -5.21 11.74
N SER A 156 -6.78 -5.63 12.87
CA SER A 156 -6.35 -4.73 13.95
C SER A 156 -5.31 -3.70 13.47
N THR A 157 -4.36 -4.12 12.63
CA THR A 157 -3.36 -3.18 12.09
C THR A 157 -3.96 -2.20 11.09
N LYS A 158 -4.97 -2.64 10.31
CA LYS A 158 -5.65 -1.77 9.34
C LYS A 158 -6.51 -0.73 10.05
N GLY A 159 -7.27 -1.10 11.08
CA GLY A 159 -8.00 -0.15 11.91
C GLY A 159 -7.09 0.86 12.62
N ALA A 160 -5.94 0.40 13.15
CA ALA A 160 -4.94 1.27 13.75
C ALA A 160 -4.35 2.24 12.70
N MET A 161 -4.01 1.77 11.51
CA MET A 161 -3.50 2.60 10.42
C MET A 161 -4.53 3.65 9.96
N GLU A 162 -5.81 3.29 9.87
CA GLU A 162 -6.87 4.24 9.52
C GLU A 162 -6.99 5.38 10.55
N ALA A 163 -6.90 5.05 11.83
CA ALA A 163 -6.88 6.06 12.87
C ALA A 163 -5.66 6.98 12.74
N LEU A 164 -4.45 6.41 12.61
CA LEU A 164 -3.20 7.15 12.48
C LEU A 164 -3.20 8.08 11.26
N PHE A 165 -3.69 7.61 10.12
CA PHE A 165 -3.73 8.39 8.89
C PHE A 165 -4.65 9.60 8.97
N ARG A 166 -5.74 9.53 9.74
CA ARG A 166 -6.59 10.72 10.01
C ARG A 166 -5.83 11.78 10.82
N HIS A 167 -4.98 11.37 11.78
CA HIS A 167 -4.13 12.30 12.53
C HIS A 167 -3.08 12.92 11.62
N TYR A 168 -2.37 12.13 10.82
CA TYR A 168 -1.40 12.64 9.84
C TYR A 168 -2.05 13.62 8.86
N ALA A 169 -3.25 13.28 8.37
CA ALA A 169 -3.98 14.15 7.45
C ALA A 169 -4.24 15.53 8.06
N LYS A 170 -4.68 15.58 9.32
CA LYS A 170 -4.91 16.85 10.05
C LYS A 170 -3.61 17.62 10.27
N GLU A 171 -2.54 16.93 10.66
CA GLU A 171 -1.27 17.56 11.01
C GLU A 171 -0.52 18.08 9.78
N LEU A 172 -0.57 17.34 8.65
CA LEU A 172 0.21 17.63 7.47
C LEU A 172 -0.53 18.46 6.40
N ALA A 173 -1.86 18.54 6.47
CA ALA A 173 -2.63 19.35 5.51
C ALA A 173 -2.25 20.83 5.49
N PRO A 174 -1.96 21.52 6.63
CA PRO A 174 -1.50 22.90 6.60
C PRO A 174 -0.20 23.10 5.81
N GLU A 175 0.61 22.06 5.68
CA GLU A 175 1.85 22.08 4.91
C GLU A 175 1.65 21.69 3.44
N GLY A 176 0.39 21.45 3.04
CA GLY A 176 0.02 21.07 1.66
C GLY A 176 0.33 19.61 1.33
N ILE A 177 0.49 18.74 2.31
CA ILE A 177 0.68 17.29 2.16
C ILE A 177 -0.68 16.61 2.39
N THR A 178 -1.14 15.79 1.44
CA THR A 178 -2.38 15.03 1.63
C THR A 178 -2.09 13.61 2.08
N VAL A 179 -2.92 13.10 2.96
CA VAL A 179 -2.82 11.73 3.50
C VAL A 179 -4.17 11.05 3.32
N ASN A 180 -4.19 9.93 2.61
CA ASN A 180 -5.42 9.20 2.30
C ASN A 180 -5.19 7.69 2.32
N LEU A 181 -6.28 6.93 2.33
CA LEU A 181 -6.30 5.49 2.27
C LEU A 181 -7.08 5.00 1.07
N VAL A 182 -6.65 3.89 0.49
CA VAL A 182 -7.43 3.13 -0.49
C VAL A 182 -7.79 1.78 0.14
N CYS A 183 -9.07 1.46 0.13
CA CYS A 183 -9.63 0.24 0.70
C CYS A 183 -10.13 -0.66 -0.44
N PRO A 184 -9.31 -1.60 -0.92
CA PRO A 184 -9.74 -2.53 -1.95
C PRO A 184 -10.70 -3.59 -1.40
N GLY A 185 -11.57 -4.10 -2.27
CA GLY A 185 -12.28 -5.35 -2.03
C GLY A 185 -11.34 -6.56 -2.03
N LEU A 186 -11.89 -7.75 -2.32
CA LEU A 186 -11.07 -8.94 -2.53
C LEU A 186 -10.30 -8.80 -3.86
N VAL A 187 -8.99 -8.76 -3.77
CA VAL A 187 -8.07 -8.66 -4.92
C VAL A 187 -7.29 -9.95 -5.06
N MET A 188 -7.29 -10.52 -6.26
CA MET A 188 -6.52 -11.72 -6.57
C MET A 188 -5.02 -11.39 -6.60
N THR A 189 -4.36 -11.71 -5.51
CA THR A 189 -2.90 -11.61 -5.36
C THR A 189 -2.34 -12.95 -4.88
N ASP A 190 -1.02 -13.11 -4.92
CA ASP A 190 -0.38 -14.33 -4.36
C ASP A 190 -0.69 -14.52 -2.87
N VAL A 191 -0.93 -13.45 -2.14
CA VAL A 191 -1.34 -13.51 -0.72
C VAL A 191 -2.77 -14.05 -0.58
N ALA A 192 -3.66 -13.72 -1.50
CA ALA A 192 -5.03 -14.26 -1.48
C ALA A 192 -5.06 -15.77 -1.66
N LYS A 193 -4.10 -16.35 -2.41
CA LYS A 193 -3.99 -17.80 -2.64
C LYS A 193 -3.77 -18.63 -1.36
N ILE A 194 -3.36 -18.00 -0.25
CA ILE A 194 -3.12 -18.65 1.04
C ILE A 194 -4.41 -18.72 1.88
N VAL A 195 -5.48 -18.03 1.47
CA VAL A 195 -6.75 -18.00 2.22
C VAL A 195 -7.43 -19.35 2.10
N PRO A 196 -7.80 -20.00 3.23
CA PRO A 196 -8.60 -21.21 3.20
C PRO A 196 -9.90 -21.01 2.40
N GLU A 197 -10.33 -22.05 1.67
CA GLU A 197 -11.56 -22.01 0.84
C GLU A 197 -11.59 -20.85 -0.20
N LEU A 198 -10.43 -20.38 -0.67
CA LEU A 198 -10.35 -19.27 -1.62
C LEU A 198 -11.30 -19.44 -2.82
N GLY A 199 -11.38 -20.63 -3.42
CA GLY A 199 -12.24 -20.88 -4.59
C GLY A 199 -13.71 -20.52 -4.32
N ARG A 200 -14.25 -20.98 -3.17
CA ARG A 200 -15.62 -20.66 -2.75
C ARG A 200 -15.79 -19.16 -2.45
N LEU A 201 -14.79 -18.56 -1.80
CA LEU A 201 -14.83 -17.13 -1.48
C LEU A 201 -14.83 -16.28 -2.75
N LEU A 202 -14.06 -16.67 -3.77
CA LEU A 202 -14.00 -16.01 -5.07
C LEU A 202 -15.36 -16.07 -5.78
N GLU A 203 -15.93 -17.29 -5.92
CA GLU A 203 -17.21 -17.49 -6.57
C GLU A 203 -18.34 -16.67 -5.90
N ILE A 204 -18.41 -16.72 -4.57
CA ILE A 204 -19.38 -15.92 -3.80
C ILE A 204 -19.13 -14.44 -4.00
N THR A 205 -17.87 -14.00 -3.93
CA THR A 205 -17.55 -12.57 -4.07
C THR A 205 -17.87 -12.06 -5.47
N GLU A 206 -17.52 -12.80 -6.50
CA GLU A 206 -17.79 -12.43 -7.88
C GLU A 206 -19.30 -12.37 -8.15
N THR A 207 -20.05 -13.39 -7.72
CA THR A 207 -21.51 -13.46 -7.87
C THR A 207 -22.23 -12.31 -7.15
N TYR A 208 -21.77 -11.91 -5.97
CA TYR A 208 -22.43 -10.87 -5.16
C TYR A 208 -21.74 -9.51 -5.22
N THR A 209 -20.79 -9.30 -6.12
CA THR A 209 -20.24 -7.95 -6.36
C THR A 209 -21.07 -7.23 -7.39
N PRO A 210 -21.67 -6.06 -7.07
CA PRO A 210 -22.56 -5.33 -7.99
C PRO A 210 -21.94 -5.02 -9.35
N SER A 211 -20.63 -4.78 -9.42
CA SER A 211 -19.92 -4.56 -10.69
C SER A 211 -19.73 -5.83 -11.54
N GLY A 212 -20.12 -7.01 -11.06
CA GLY A 212 -20.03 -8.30 -11.76
C GLY A 212 -18.62 -8.87 -11.88
N ARG A 213 -17.64 -8.29 -11.19
CA ARG A 213 -16.25 -8.80 -11.19
C ARG A 213 -15.51 -8.49 -9.89
N LEU A 214 -14.43 -9.19 -9.67
CA LEU A 214 -13.49 -8.88 -8.59
C LEU A 214 -12.68 -7.61 -8.89
N THR A 215 -12.24 -6.95 -7.83
CA THR A 215 -11.28 -5.85 -7.93
C THR A 215 -9.91 -6.38 -8.37
N THR A 216 -9.28 -5.71 -9.31
CA THR A 216 -7.92 -6.04 -9.75
C THR A 216 -6.87 -5.14 -9.07
N PRO A 217 -5.59 -5.53 -9.07
CA PRO A 217 -4.52 -4.64 -8.63
C PRO A 217 -4.49 -3.31 -9.39
N GLU A 218 -4.83 -3.33 -10.69
CA GLU A 218 -4.87 -2.18 -11.57
C GLU A 218 -6.00 -1.20 -11.19
N ASP A 219 -7.18 -1.70 -10.81
CA ASP A 219 -8.27 -0.84 -10.30
C ASP A 219 -7.81 -0.02 -9.10
N VAL A 220 -7.04 -0.64 -8.19
CA VAL A 220 -6.49 0.02 -7.01
C VAL A 220 -5.41 1.03 -7.41
N ALA A 221 -4.54 0.65 -8.34
CA ALA A 221 -3.45 1.50 -8.82
C ALA A 221 -3.97 2.77 -9.52
N GLU A 222 -5.08 2.67 -10.28
CA GLU A 222 -5.71 3.84 -10.91
C GLU A 222 -6.24 4.85 -9.87
N VAL A 223 -6.81 4.38 -8.75
CA VAL A 223 -7.23 5.27 -7.67
C VAL A 223 -6.02 5.89 -6.97
N VAL A 224 -4.95 5.12 -6.72
CA VAL A 224 -3.70 5.66 -6.18
C VAL A 224 -3.15 6.73 -7.12
N LYS A 225 -3.09 6.46 -8.42
CA LYS A 225 -2.66 7.42 -9.45
C LYS A 225 -3.51 8.69 -9.43
N PHE A 226 -4.83 8.58 -9.35
CA PHE A 226 -5.74 9.73 -9.23
C PHE A 226 -5.41 10.57 -7.99
N LEU A 227 -5.17 9.95 -6.84
CA LEU A 227 -4.83 10.64 -5.59
C LEU A 227 -3.50 11.40 -5.66
N THR A 228 -2.65 11.15 -6.65
CA THR A 228 -1.40 11.91 -6.89
C THR A 228 -1.60 13.16 -7.74
N THR A 229 -2.77 13.35 -8.34
CA THR A 229 -3.08 14.52 -9.19
C THR A 229 -3.49 15.74 -8.37
N ASP A 230 -3.42 16.92 -8.98
CA ASP A 230 -3.93 18.17 -8.38
C ASP A 230 -5.46 18.14 -8.20
N ALA A 231 -6.19 17.39 -9.03
CA ALA A 231 -7.63 17.19 -8.89
C ALA A 231 -8.02 16.57 -7.55
N ALA A 232 -7.13 15.80 -6.92
CA ALA A 232 -7.33 15.18 -5.62
C ALA A 232 -6.82 16.04 -4.44
N SER A 233 -6.39 17.28 -4.67
CA SER A 233 -5.76 18.13 -3.63
C SER A 233 -6.67 18.44 -2.43
N GLN A 234 -7.98 18.38 -2.58
CA GLN A 234 -8.96 18.56 -1.50
C GLN A 234 -9.44 17.23 -0.88
N ILE A 235 -8.90 16.08 -1.32
CA ILE A 235 -9.17 14.79 -0.70
C ILE A 235 -8.12 14.60 0.41
N VAL A 236 -8.55 14.76 1.66
CA VAL A 236 -7.68 14.75 2.84
C VAL A 236 -8.30 13.90 3.94
N GLY A 237 -7.56 12.93 4.46
CA GLY A 237 -7.99 12.04 5.55
C GLY A 237 -9.06 11.02 5.16
N GLN A 238 -9.27 10.78 3.86
CA GLN A 238 -10.33 9.93 3.37
C GLN A 238 -9.86 8.49 3.15
N THR A 239 -10.81 7.55 3.29
CA THR A 239 -10.68 6.16 2.86
C THR A 239 -11.54 5.95 1.62
N ILE A 240 -10.90 5.77 0.46
CA ILE A 240 -11.57 5.53 -0.81
C ILE A 240 -11.75 4.03 -1.01
N VAL A 241 -13.00 3.58 -1.07
CA VAL A 241 -13.34 2.16 -1.26
C VAL A 241 -13.32 1.81 -2.75
N VAL A 242 -12.62 0.71 -3.09
CA VAL A 242 -12.49 0.18 -4.46
C VAL A 242 -12.84 -1.30 -4.43
N ASP A 243 -14.13 -1.61 -4.39
CA ASP A 243 -14.63 -2.97 -4.17
C ASP A 243 -15.78 -3.39 -5.10
N GLY A 244 -16.02 -2.63 -6.16
CA GLY A 244 -17.10 -2.90 -7.11
C GLY A 244 -18.51 -2.82 -6.50
N GLY A 245 -18.65 -2.14 -5.35
CA GLY A 245 -19.92 -2.03 -4.61
C GLY A 245 -20.17 -3.20 -3.64
N LYS A 246 -19.21 -4.12 -3.47
CA LYS A 246 -19.37 -5.28 -2.56
C LYS A 246 -19.73 -4.86 -1.13
N GLY A 247 -19.16 -3.76 -0.68
CA GLY A 247 -19.41 -3.22 0.65
C GLY A 247 -20.82 -2.68 0.90
N LEU A 248 -21.65 -2.50 -0.15
CA LEU A 248 -23.04 -2.08 -0.06
C LEU A 248 -23.97 -3.26 0.23
N MET A 249 -23.51 -4.49 -0.02
CA MET A 249 -24.30 -5.69 0.19
C MET A 249 -24.24 -6.12 1.68
N ALA A 250 -25.40 -6.48 2.22
CA ALA A 250 -25.57 -6.93 3.61
C ALA A 250 -24.95 -8.33 3.84
#